data_50ec544ade9a4bbb78f608c5409e14d8
#
_entry.id   50ec544ade9a4bbb78f608c5409e14d8
#
_cell.length_a   1.000
_cell.length_b   1.000
_cell.length_c   1.000
_cell.angle_alpha   90.00
_cell.angle_beta   90.00
_cell.angle_gamma   90.00
#
_symmetry.space_group_name_H-M   'P 1'
#
loop_
_entity.id
_entity.type
_entity.pdbx_description
1 polymer ?
#
loop_
_entity_poly.entity_id
_entity_poly.type
_entity_poly.pdbx_seq_one_letter_code
_entity_poly.pdbx_strand_id
1 'polypeptide(L)'
;RLPAGISGPEDVLRLAKRAKQAGMQIQLTFHYSDYWTNGEDQNKPHEWEGLDFDGLKKALYDFTFDFMNKMKAQGTTPEFVSLGNEVQAGMLYPDGSCDNFAQLSELFNTGYDAVKAVSPDSKVIIHSAGAGDKDLYNWYYGELKKRNTKYDIIGTSYYPFWTKNTVAQMREWADYITAKFDKDI
;
A
#
# COMPACT_ATOMS: atom_id res chain seq x y z
N ARG A 1 -11.00 -3.97 9.47
CA ARG A 1 -12.38 -3.56 9.88
C ARG A 1 -12.25 -2.54 11.00
N LEU A 2 -12.64 -1.29 10.78
CA LEU A 2 -12.74 -0.36 11.89
C LEU A 2 -13.84 -0.83 12.86
N PRO A 3 -13.64 -0.77 14.19
CA PRO A 3 -14.60 -1.29 15.17
C PRO A 3 -16.02 -0.73 15.05
N ALA A 4 -16.16 0.44 14.41
CA ALA A 4 -17.45 1.11 14.20
C ALA A 4 -18.15 0.71 12.88
N GLY A 5 -17.66 -0.29 12.15
CA GLY A 5 -18.22 -0.67 10.84
C GLY A 5 -18.06 0.38 9.74
N ILE A 6 -17.15 1.33 9.91
CA ILE A 6 -16.85 2.38 8.93
C ILE A 6 -15.68 1.91 8.04
N SER A 7 -15.75 2.21 6.75
CA SER A 7 -14.74 1.82 5.74
C SER A 7 -14.60 0.30 5.56
N GLY A 8 -15.63 -0.45 5.88
CA GLY A 8 -15.71 -1.86 5.54
C GLY A 8 -15.90 -2.09 4.03
N PRO A 9 -15.78 -3.34 3.56
CA PRO A 9 -15.89 -3.68 2.13
C PRO A 9 -17.12 -3.09 1.45
N GLU A 10 -18.29 -3.16 2.08
CA GLU A 10 -19.56 -2.65 1.54
C GLU A 10 -19.56 -1.12 1.38
N ASP A 11 -18.98 -0.40 2.34
CA ASP A 11 -18.87 1.06 2.26
C ASP A 11 -17.93 1.49 1.13
N VAL A 12 -16.79 0.81 1.00
CA VAL A 12 -15.81 1.06 -0.06
C VAL A 12 -16.44 0.79 -1.43
N LEU A 13 -17.13 -0.33 -1.60
CA LEU A 13 -17.83 -0.66 -2.85
C LEU A 13 -18.89 0.39 -3.20
N ARG A 14 -19.68 0.84 -2.22
CA ARG A 14 -20.70 1.89 -2.40
C ARG A 14 -20.06 3.23 -2.79
N LEU A 15 -18.98 3.61 -2.11
CA LEU A 15 -18.26 4.85 -2.40
C LEU A 15 -17.60 4.82 -3.78
N ALA A 16 -17.00 3.69 -4.17
CA ALA A 16 -16.38 3.49 -5.47
C ALA A 16 -17.37 3.68 -6.63
N LYS A 17 -18.62 3.19 -6.49
CA LYS A 17 -19.67 3.44 -7.48
C LYS A 17 -19.96 4.93 -7.65
N ARG A 18 -20.07 5.66 -6.53
CA ARG A 18 -20.32 7.11 -6.58
C ARG A 18 -19.15 7.85 -7.22
N ALA A 19 -17.91 7.48 -6.91
CA ALA A 19 -16.72 8.07 -7.51
C ALA A 19 -16.69 7.86 -9.04
N LYS A 20 -16.94 6.64 -9.50
CA LYS A 20 -17.02 6.36 -10.96
C LYS A 20 -18.16 7.10 -11.65
N GLN A 21 -19.33 7.18 -11.03
CA GLN A 21 -20.46 7.98 -11.56
C GLN A 21 -20.12 9.47 -11.68
N ALA A 22 -19.25 9.99 -10.81
CA ALA A 22 -18.73 11.35 -10.86
C ALA A 22 -17.53 11.53 -11.82
N GLY A 23 -17.13 10.50 -12.56
CA GLY A 23 -15.99 10.53 -13.50
C GLY A 23 -14.62 10.53 -12.82
N MET A 24 -14.54 10.12 -11.54
CA MET A 24 -13.27 10.10 -10.80
C MET A 24 -12.48 8.81 -11.06
N GLN A 25 -11.16 8.92 -11.01
CA GLN A 25 -10.28 7.78 -10.82
C GLN A 25 -10.34 7.32 -9.36
N ILE A 26 -10.04 6.04 -9.13
CA ILE A 26 -10.05 5.44 -7.79
C ILE A 26 -8.64 5.03 -7.40
N GLN A 27 -8.19 5.49 -6.25
CA GLN A 27 -7.10 4.87 -5.51
C GLN A 27 -7.70 4.07 -4.35
N LEU A 28 -7.43 2.77 -4.34
CA LEU A 28 -7.80 1.86 -3.26
C LEU A 28 -6.59 1.65 -2.36
N THR A 29 -6.75 1.84 -1.05
CA THR A 29 -5.69 1.54 -0.08
C THR A 29 -6.15 0.39 0.83
N PHE A 30 -5.38 -0.70 0.83
CA PHE A 30 -5.57 -1.81 1.77
C PHE A 30 -4.84 -1.52 3.08
N HIS A 31 -5.53 -1.56 4.20
CA HIS A 31 -4.90 -1.40 5.51
C HIS A 31 -4.40 -2.72 6.12
N TYR A 32 -4.86 -3.87 5.65
CA TYR A 32 -4.51 -5.21 6.14
C TYR A 32 -4.48 -5.33 7.67
N SER A 33 -5.42 -4.69 8.32
CA SER A 33 -5.60 -4.66 9.77
C SER A 33 -7.08 -4.50 10.12
N ASP A 34 -7.45 -4.83 11.35
CA ASP A 34 -8.78 -4.50 11.88
C ASP A 34 -8.91 -3.02 12.24
N TYR A 35 -7.79 -2.29 12.26
CA TYR A 35 -7.71 -0.89 12.63
C TYR A 35 -7.09 -0.04 11.52
N TRP A 36 -7.11 1.28 11.72
CA TRP A 36 -6.37 2.20 10.86
C TRP A 36 -4.87 1.99 11.06
N THR A 37 -4.17 1.62 9.99
CA THR A 37 -2.71 1.48 10.00
C THR A 37 -2.02 2.82 9.75
N ASN A 38 -0.86 3.00 10.36
CA ASN A 38 0.01 4.15 10.20
C ASN A 38 1.48 3.69 10.33
N GLY A 39 2.42 4.63 10.38
CA GLY A 39 3.85 4.29 10.45
C GLY A 39 4.29 3.47 11.67
N GLU A 40 3.45 3.35 12.70
CA GLU A 40 3.76 2.64 13.95
C GLU A 40 2.86 1.42 14.16
N ASP A 41 1.56 1.53 13.83
CA ASP A 41 0.55 0.49 14.05
C ASP A 41 0.29 -0.29 12.76
N GLN A 42 0.93 -1.44 12.63
CA GLN A 42 0.83 -2.33 11.46
C GLN A 42 0.46 -3.77 11.86
N ASN A 43 -0.38 -3.91 12.89
CA ASN A 43 -0.77 -5.21 13.41
C ASN A 43 -1.64 -6.00 12.41
N LYS A 44 -1.42 -7.30 12.37
CA LYS A 44 -2.27 -8.22 11.58
C LYS A 44 -3.73 -8.14 12.02
N PRO A 45 -4.69 -8.43 11.11
CA PRO A 45 -6.07 -8.71 11.52
C PRO A 45 -6.09 -9.88 12.52
N HIS A 46 -6.98 -9.85 13.48
CA HIS A 46 -7.12 -10.91 14.47
C HIS A 46 -7.28 -12.32 13.84
N GLU A 47 -7.99 -12.39 12.71
CA GLU A 47 -8.17 -13.62 11.95
C GLU A 47 -6.86 -14.21 11.39
N TRP A 48 -5.78 -13.43 11.30
CA TRP A 48 -4.49 -13.82 10.72
C TRP A 48 -3.39 -14.01 11.77
N GLU A 49 -3.65 -13.74 13.07
CA GLU A 49 -2.62 -13.77 14.13
C GLU A 49 -1.99 -15.15 14.34
N GLY A 50 -2.75 -16.23 14.17
CA GLY A 50 -2.28 -17.61 14.35
C GLY A 50 -1.69 -18.28 13.11
N LEU A 51 -1.59 -17.54 11.97
CA LEU A 51 -1.08 -18.11 10.73
C LEU A 51 0.45 -18.15 10.74
N ASP A 52 1.01 -19.22 10.18
CA ASP A 52 2.42 -19.22 9.78
C ASP A 52 2.62 -18.30 8.56
N PHE A 53 3.86 -18.10 8.15
CA PHE A 53 4.17 -17.13 7.10
C PHE A 53 3.55 -17.51 5.74
N ASP A 54 3.49 -18.78 5.39
CA ASP A 54 2.86 -19.23 4.14
C ASP A 54 1.33 -19.05 4.19
N GLY A 55 0.72 -19.36 5.33
CA GLY A 55 -0.69 -19.06 5.61
C GLY A 55 -1.00 -17.57 5.53
N LEU A 56 -0.13 -16.72 6.07
CA LEU A 56 -0.25 -15.27 6.02
C LEU A 56 -0.20 -14.74 4.58
N LYS A 57 0.77 -15.23 3.76
CA LYS A 57 0.84 -14.89 2.33
C LYS A 57 -0.44 -15.28 1.59
N LYS A 58 -0.94 -16.50 1.87
CA LYS A 58 -2.18 -16.97 1.25
C LYS A 58 -3.37 -16.10 1.66
N ALA A 59 -3.52 -15.77 2.93
CA ALA A 59 -4.61 -14.92 3.42
C ALA A 59 -4.55 -13.51 2.81
N LEU A 60 -3.36 -12.92 2.69
CA LEU A 60 -3.15 -11.63 2.03
C LEU A 60 -3.53 -11.69 0.55
N TYR A 61 -3.09 -12.73 -0.16
CA TYR A 61 -3.43 -12.94 -1.56
C TYR A 61 -4.93 -13.05 -1.76
N ASP A 62 -5.56 -13.97 -1.05
CA ASP A 62 -6.99 -14.25 -1.21
C ASP A 62 -7.84 -13.00 -0.89
N PHE A 63 -7.55 -12.31 0.19
CA PHE A 63 -8.27 -11.10 0.57
C PHE A 63 -8.15 -10.00 -0.50
N THR A 64 -6.94 -9.77 -1.00
CA THR A 64 -6.68 -8.76 -2.04
C THR A 64 -7.35 -9.14 -3.35
N PHE A 65 -7.17 -10.38 -3.79
CA PHE A 65 -7.76 -10.92 -5.01
C PHE A 65 -9.30 -10.87 -5.00
N ASP A 66 -9.91 -11.33 -3.90
CA ASP A 66 -11.38 -11.35 -3.78
C ASP A 66 -11.97 -9.94 -3.78
N PHE A 67 -11.34 -9.00 -3.07
CA PHE A 67 -11.84 -7.63 -3.04
C PHE A 67 -11.65 -6.92 -4.39
N MET A 68 -10.53 -7.11 -5.06
CA MET A 68 -10.30 -6.61 -6.42
C MET A 68 -11.34 -7.19 -7.41
N ASN A 69 -11.69 -8.47 -7.29
CA ASN A 69 -12.74 -9.08 -8.11
C ASN A 69 -14.12 -8.46 -7.85
N LYS A 70 -14.47 -8.16 -6.59
CA LYS A 70 -15.72 -7.45 -6.26
C LYS A 70 -15.75 -6.05 -6.89
N MET A 71 -14.64 -5.31 -6.84
CA MET A 71 -14.50 -4.01 -7.48
C MET A 71 -14.69 -4.12 -9.01
N LYS A 72 -14.03 -5.10 -9.63
CA LYS A 72 -14.13 -5.35 -11.08
C LYS A 72 -15.54 -5.76 -11.49
N ALA A 73 -16.17 -6.67 -10.77
CA ALA A 73 -17.51 -7.17 -11.06
C ALA A 73 -18.58 -6.07 -11.03
N GLN A 74 -18.41 -5.04 -10.20
CA GLN A 74 -19.32 -3.89 -10.17
C GLN A 74 -18.93 -2.74 -11.13
N GLY A 75 -17.86 -2.88 -11.91
CA GLY A 75 -17.39 -1.85 -12.86
C GLY A 75 -16.63 -0.70 -12.21
N THR A 76 -15.99 -0.92 -11.06
CA THR A 76 -15.25 0.08 -10.31
C THR A 76 -13.80 -0.35 -10.06
N THR A 77 -13.19 -1.04 -11.01
CA THR A 77 -11.78 -1.40 -10.94
C THR A 77 -10.94 -0.16 -10.64
N PRO A 78 -10.13 -0.16 -9.57
CA PRO A 78 -9.31 1.00 -9.23
C PRO A 78 -8.15 1.16 -10.22
N GLU A 79 -7.81 2.37 -10.57
CA GLU A 79 -6.63 2.70 -11.36
C GLU A 79 -5.35 2.54 -10.56
N PHE A 80 -5.43 2.79 -9.23
CA PHE A 80 -4.31 2.74 -8.31
C PHE A 80 -4.66 1.89 -7.09
N VAL A 81 -3.73 1.05 -6.65
CA VAL A 81 -3.90 0.19 -5.48
C VAL A 81 -2.68 0.29 -4.58
N SER A 82 -2.88 0.76 -3.35
CA SER A 82 -1.83 0.81 -2.32
C SER A 82 -1.86 -0.44 -1.46
N LEU A 83 -0.72 -1.13 -1.39
CA LEU A 83 -0.52 -2.29 -0.52
C LEU A 83 -0.04 -1.81 0.86
N GLY A 84 -0.97 -1.62 1.75
CA GLY A 84 -0.73 -1.01 3.05
C GLY A 84 -0.81 0.53 3.02
N ASN A 85 -0.78 1.13 4.19
CA ASN A 85 -0.77 2.56 4.43
C ASN A 85 0.39 2.94 5.33
N GLU A 86 1.28 3.84 4.87
CA GLU A 86 2.45 4.33 5.61
C GLU A 86 3.35 3.21 6.14
N VAL A 87 3.77 2.33 5.23
CA VAL A 87 4.47 1.07 5.52
C VAL A 87 6.01 1.22 5.63
N GLN A 88 6.53 2.39 5.96
CA GLN A 88 7.97 2.63 6.09
C GLN A 88 8.66 1.84 7.22
N ALA A 89 7.90 1.32 8.17
CA ALA A 89 8.39 0.40 9.20
C ALA A 89 7.99 -1.07 8.92
N GLY A 90 7.27 -1.31 7.81
CA GLY A 90 6.75 -2.61 7.42
C GLY A 90 5.23 -2.69 7.51
N MET A 91 4.66 -3.90 7.37
CA MET A 91 3.23 -4.19 7.53
C MET A 91 3.03 -5.59 8.12
N LEU A 92 1.84 -5.90 8.63
CA LEU A 92 1.47 -7.23 9.13
C LEU A 92 2.45 -7.76 10.19
N TYR A 93 2.68 -6.96 11.23
CA TYR A 93 3.63 -7.29 12.30
C TYR A 93 3.32 -8.62 13.01
N PRO A 94 4.40 -9.34 13.47
CA PRO A 94 5.82 -9.02 13.30
C PRO A 94 6.43 -9.47 11.97
N ASP A 95 5.74 -10.31 11.16
CA ASP A 95 6.33 -11.01 10.02
C ASP A 95 6.85 -10.06 8.92
N GLY A 96 6.09 -9.03 8.61
CA GLY A 96 6.45 -8.04 7.59
C GLY A 96 7.06 -6.75 8.15
N SER A 97 7.73 -6.79 9.31
CA SER A 97 8.48 -5.65 9.81
C SER A 97 9.76 -5.40 9.00
N CYS A 98 10.27 -4.17 9.04
CA CYS A 98 11.56 -3.83 8.43
C CYS A 98 12.77 -4.55 9.07
N ASP A 99 12.60 -5.22 10.22
CA ASP A 99 13.62 -6.11 10.77
C ASP A 99 13.78 -7.37 9.89
N ASN A 100 12.78 -7.69 9.08
CA ASN A 100 12.80 -8.80 8.14
C ASN A 100 12.32 -8.37 6.73
N PHE A 101 13.14 -7.58 6.04
CA PHE A 101 12.85 -7.16 4.67
C PHE A 101 12.63 -8.29 3.67
N ALA A 102 13.13 -9.49 3.93
CA ALA A 102 12.89 -10.64 3.05
C ALA A 102 11.40 -11.00 3.06
N GLN A 103 10.83 -11.20 4.25
CA GLN A 103 9.41 -11.48 4.39
C GLN A 103 8.53 -10.30 3.96
N LEU A 104 8.92 -9.06 4.30
CA LEU A 104 8.21 -7.87 3.84
C LEU A 104 8.13 -7.81 2.31
N SER A 105 9.24 -8.08 1.62
CA SER A 105 9.28 -8.12 0.15
C SER A 105 8.37 -9.21 -0.43
N GLU A 106 8.33 -10.40 0.19
CA GLU A 106 7.44 -11.48 -0.23
C GLU A 106 5.96 -11.10 -0.05
N LEU A 107 5.60 -10.43 1.05
CA LEU A 107 4.24 -9.94 1.27
C LEU A 107 3.83 -8.91 0.22
N PHE A 108 4.70 -7.94 -0.11
CA PHE A 108 4.42 -6.99 -1.20
C PHE A 108 4.28 -7.69 -2.56
N ASN A 109 5.16 -8.64 -2.86
CA ASN A 109 5.08 -9.39 -4.11
C ASN A 109 3.77 -10.19 -4.20
N THR A 110 3.34 -10.78 -3.08
CA THR A 110 2.07 -11.51 -2.98
C THR A 110 0.87 -10.59 -3.25
N GLY A 111 0.83 -9.42 -2.62
CA GLY A 111 -0.22 -8.43 -2.86
C GLY A 111 -0.20 -7.89 -4.29
N TYR A 112 0.98 -7.62 -4.85
CA TYR A 112 1.16 -7.20 -6.23
C TYR A 112 0.58 -8.24 -7.20
N ASP A 113 0.94 -9.51 -7.03
CA ASP A 113 0.49 -10.59 -7.90
C ASP A 113 -1.04 -10.77 -7.82
N ALA A 114 -1.63 -10.62 -6.63
CA ALA A 114 -3.08 -10.66 -6.45
C ALA A 114 -3.80 -9.51 -7.21
N VAL A 115 -3.27 -8.29 -7.13
CA VAL A 115 -3.83 -7.14 -7.88
C VAL A 115 -3.72 -7.38 -9.38
N LYS A 116 -2.53 -7.77 -9.87
CA LYS A 116 -2.27 -7.96 -11.32
C LYS A 116 -3.03 -9.15 -11.90
N ALA A 117 -3.34 -10.17 -11.11
CA ALA A 117 -4.17 -11.29 -11.55
C ALA A 117 -5.61 -10.86 -11.89
N VAL A 118 -6.14 -9.82 -11.23
CA VAL A 118 -7.50 -9.30 -11.49
C VAL A 118 -7.47 -8.15 -12.48
N SER A 119 -6.53 -7.23 -12.33
CA SER A 119 -6.40 -6.01 -13.13
C SER A 119 -4.93 -5.73 -13.47
N PRO A 120 -4.45 -6.23 -14.62
CA PRO A 120 -3.06 -5.98 -15.07
C PRO A 120 -2.72 -4.50 -15.23
N ASP A 121 -3.72 -3.67 -15.54
CA ASP A 121 -3.53 -2.24 -15.79
C ASP A 121 -3.50 -1.39 -14.51
N SER A 122 -4.04 -1.87 -13.39
CA SER A 122 -3.97 -1.15 -12.11
C SER A 122 -2.53 -0.96 -11.67
N LYS A 123 -2.17 0.27 -11.31
CA LYS A 123 -0.84 0.59 -10.79
C LYS A 123 -0.77 0.29 -9.30
N VAL A 124 0.24 -0.46 -8.90
CA VAL A 124 0.46 -0.86 -7.51
C VAL A 124 1.40 0.10 -6.82
N ILE A 125 1.01 0.60 -5.67
CA ILE A 125 1.72 1.59 -4.87
C ILE A 125 2.25 0.94 -3.60
N ILE A 126 3.52 1.20 -3.25
CA ILE A 126 4.02 1.07 -1.89
C ILE A 126 4.06 2.47 -1.29
N HIS A 127 3.32 2.69 -0.20
CA HIS A 127 3.08 4.00 0.39
C HIS A 127 3.83 4.18 1.70
N SER A 128 4.72 5.17 1.76
CA SER A 128 5.50 5.53 2.94
C SER A 128 5.19 6.96 3.39
N ALA A 129 5.25 7.23 4.69
CA ALA A 129 5.30 8.58 5.22
C ALA A 129 6.71 9.19 5.06
N GLY A 130 6.90 10.42 5.52
CA GLY A 130 8.21 11.05 5.55
C GLY A 130 8.65 11.67 4.22
N ALA A 131 7.71 12.22 3.45
CA ALA A 131 8.02 12.99 2.25
C ALA A 131 9.07 14.08 2.54
N GLY A 132 10.12 14.14 1.72
CA GLY A 132 11.26 15.04 1.91
C GLY A 132 12.48 14.40 2.61
N ASP A 133 12.31 13.26 3.26
CA ASP A 133 13.38 12.50 3.91
C ASP A 133 14.10 11.60 2.88
N LYS A 134 15.24 12.07 2.36
CA LYS A 134 16.06 11.32 1.39
C LYS A 134 16.65 10.05 2.01
N ASP A 135 17.04 10.08 3.28
CA ASP A 135 17.73 8.96 3.92
C ASP A 135 16.76 7.81 4.19
N LEU A 136 15.58 8.11 4.71
CA LEU A 136 14.50 7.14 4.88
C LEU A 136 14.17 6.43 3.55
N TYR A 137 13.95 7.20 2.47
CA TYR A 137 13.57 6.62 1.18
C TYR A 137 14.73 5.86 0.53
N ASN A 138 15.96 6.34 0.67
CA ASN A 138 17.13 5.63 0.17
C ASN A 138 17.34 4.29 0.86
N TRP A 139 17.13 4.23 2.16
CA TRP A 139 17.20 2.99 2.93
C TRP A 139 16.04 2.06 2.58
N TYR A 140 14.79 2.52 2.75
CA TYR A 140 13.62 1.68 2.62
C TYR A 140 13.44 1.11 1.21
N TYR A 141 13.35 1.99 0.20
CA TYR A 141 13.19 1.55 -1.19
C TYR A 141 14.48 0.93 -1.75
N GLY A 142 15.63 1.26 -1.20
CA GLY A 142 16.90 0.59 -1.48
C GLY A 142 16.89 -0.88 -1.06
N GLU A 143 16.37 -1.19 0.13
CA GLU A 143 16.21 -2.56 0.62
C GLU A 143 15.16 -3.36 -0.20
N LEU A 144 14.06 -2.71 -0.59
CA LEU A 144 13.06 -3.30 -1.48
C LEU A 144 13.65 -3.61 -2.87
N LYS A 145 14.41 -2.67 -3.44
CA LYS A 145 15.07 -2.84 -4.75
C LYS A 145 16.07 -3.99 -4.76
N LYS A 146 16.88 -4.15 -3.71
CA LYS A 146 17.83 -5.27 -3.56
C LYS A 146 17.15 -6.65 -3.61
N ARG A 147 15.87 -6.71 -3.23
CA ARG A 147 15.06 -7.95 -3.19
C ARG A 147 14.13 -8.11 -4.40
N ASN A 148 14.25 -7.22 -5.39
CA ASN A 148 13.37 -7.19 -6.56
C ASN A 148 11.88 -7.12 -6.19
N THR A 149 11.54 -6.34 -5.16
CA THR A 149 10.16 -6.13 -4.75
C THR A 149 9.37 -5.47 -5.88
N LYS A 150 8.20 -6.03 -6.16
CA LYS A 150 7.32 -5.60 -7.24
C LYS A 150 6.43 -4.44 -6.78
N TYR A 151 6.49 -3.31 -7.47
CA TYR A 151 5.55 -2.19 -7.36
C TYR A 151 5.72 -1.27 -8.58
N ASP A 152 4.73 -0.44 -8.85
CA ASP A 152 4.73 0.46 -10.00
C ASP A 152 5.05 1.91 -9.59
N ILE A 153 4.58 2.35 -8.41
CA ILE A 153 4.63 3.74 -7.95
C ILE A 153 5.12 3.81 -6.50
N ILE A 154 5.90 4.82 -6.17
CA ILE A 154 6.24 5.19 -4.80
C ILE A 154 5.16 6.13 -4.28
N GLY A 155 4.39 5.70 -3.27
CA GLY A 155 3.43 6.57 -2.58
C GLY A 155 4.09 7.35 -1.46
N THR A 156 3.63 8.58 -1.22
CA THR A 156 4.14 9.39 -0.13
C THR A 156 3.07 10.23 0.55
N SER A 157 3.15 10.35 1.89
CA SER A 157 2.38 11.32 2.66
C SER A 157 3.17 12.60 2.81
N TYR A 158 2.63 13.70 2.27
CA TYR A 158 3.22 15.01 2.40
C TYR A 158 2.40 15.90 3.34
N TYR A 159 3.01 16.22 4.48
CA TYR A 159 2.42 17.08 5.51
C TYR A 159 3.26 18.34 5.72
N PRO A 160 3.07 19.41 4.93
CA PRO A 160 3.90 20.62 5.01
C PRO A 160 3.87 21.27 6.39
N PHE A 161 2.77 21.12 7.12
CA PHE A 161 2.66 21.63 8.49
C PHE A 161 3.69 20.97 9.43
N TRP A 162 3.95 19.68 9.27
CA TRP A 162 4.87 18.90 10.11
C TRP A 162 6.31 18.97 9.59
N THR A 163 6.52 18.74 8.30
CA THR A 163 7.83 18.64 7.68
C THR A 163 8.50 20.00 7.47
N LYS A 164 7.69 21.08 7.41
CA LYS A 164 8.15 22.45 7.07
C LYS A 164 8.79 22.58 5.69
N ASN A 165 8.75 21.53 4.87
CA ASN A 165 9.30 21.57 3.52
C ASN A 165 8.42 22.43 2.61
N THR A 166 9.07 23.30 1.84
CA THR A 166 8.41 24.07 0.79
C THR A 166 8.07 23.17 -0.42
N VAL A 167 7.16 23.64 -1.26
CA VAL A 167 6.82 22.95 -2.52
C VAL A 167 8.06 22.77 -3.40
N ALA A 168 8.97 23.74 -3.45
CA ALA A 168 10.21 23.63 -4.22
C ALA A 168 11.14 22.53 -3.69
N GLN A 169 11.30 22.44 -2.38
CA GLN A 169 12.09 21.36 -1.75
C GLN A 169 11.46 19.98 -1.97
N MET A 170 10.13 19.90 -1.93
CA MET A 170 9.42 18.67 -2.22
C MET A 170 9.58 18.23 -3.68
N ARG A 171 9.54 19.18 -4.62
CA ARG A 171 9.79 18.88 -6.03
C ARG A 171 11.21 18.36 -6.25
N GLU A 172 12.21 19.02 -5.69
CA GLU A 172 13.61 18.57 -5.77
C GLU A 172 13.79 17.16 -5.18
N TRP A 173 13.14 16.89 -4.04
CA TRP A 173 13.15 15.56 -3.42
C TRP A 173 12.47 14.52 -4.32
N ALA A 174 11.30 14.81 -4.88
CA ALA A 174 10.56 13.91 -5.76
C ALA A 174 11.37 13.60 -7.03
N ASP A 175 11.94 14.63 -7.67
CA ASP A 175 12.80 14.46 -8.87
C ASP A 175 13.99 13.54 -8.54
N TYR A 176 14.61 13.71 -7.37
CA TYR A 176 15.73 12.85 -6.93
C TYR A 176 15.28 11.39 -6.72
N ILE A 177 14.16 11.14 -6.03
CA ILE A 177 13.66 9.80 -5.75
C ILE A 177 13.22 9.09 -7.03
N THR A 178 12.48 9.79 -7.89
CA THR A 178 12.05 9.28 -9.20
C THR A 178 13.26 8.85 -10.05
N ALA A 179 14.27 9.69 -10.18
CA ALA A 179 15.48 9.37 -10.92
C ALA A 179 16.25 8.19 -10.32
N LYS A 180 16.31 8.07 -9.00
CA LYS A 180 17.08 7.02 -8.32
C LYS A 180 16.43 5.64 -8.42
N PHE A 181 15.14 5.58 -8.32
CA PHE A 181 14.41 4.30 -8.28
C PHE A 181 13.75 3.93 -9.61
N ASP A 182 13.74 4.84 -10.59
CA ASP A 182 13.05 4.67 -11.87
C ASP A 182 11.57 4.32 -11.66
N LYS A 183 10.90 5.13 -10.81
CA LYS A 183 9.50 4.99 -10.43
C LYS A 183 8.82 6.36 -10.35
N ASP A 184 7.56 6.40 -10.73
CA ASP A 184 6.71 7.56 -10.46
C ASP A 184 6.46 7.73 -8.96
N ILE A 185 6.13 8.96 -8.53
CA ILE A 185 5.69 9.33 -7.18
C ILE A 185 4.27 9.89 -7.25
#